data_b38fd04e11f3c012d1e68a2ddd387278
#
_entry.id   b38fd04e11f3c012d1e68a2ddd387278
#
_cell.length_a   1.000
_cell.length_b   1.000
_cell.length_c   1.000
_cell.angle_alpha   90.00
_cell.angle_beta   90.00
_cell.angle_gamma   90.00
#
_symmetry.space_group_name_H-M   'P 1'
#
loop_
_entity.id
_entity.type
_entity.pdbx_description
1 polymer ?
#
loop_
_entity_poly.entity_id
_entity_poly.type
_entity_poly.pdbx_seq_one_letter_code
_entity_poly.pdbx_strand_id
1 'polypeptide(L)'
;MPSFADDMTKLTFGVVPQQSASKLANKWSPILKHISEETGIEISFATAPSIPLFEKKVIEGKYDLAYMNPLHYTLFSQSPGYVAIAKQADKKIRGIIVAQKDAKLSSLDDLNNTSMAFPAPLAFAATVLPTAELKSQDIKIKPHFVKSHDSVYRSVAMGLYPAGGGIERTFDLIEPETKSQLKILWKTKGYTPHAIAAHPRISASQRRQIQSAFLNLNNSEEGRELLAALQFSGIDSANDADWNDVRALNYSAK
;
A
#
# COMPACT_ATOMS: atom_id res chain seq x y z
N MET A 1 42.24 12.26 -22.00
CA MET A 1 41.38 11.19 -21.49
C MET A 1 40.01 11.83 -21.26
N PRO A 2 38.95 11.43 -21.93
CA PRO A 2 37.62 11.94 -21.60
C PRO A 2 37.21 11.43 -20.22
N SER A 3 36.94 12.35 -19.31
CA SER A 3 36.30 12.07 -18.02
C SER A 3 34.92 11.51 -18.33
N PHE A 4 34.70 10.24 -18.06
CA PHE A 4 33.35 9.70 -17.89
C PHE A 4 32.80 10.36 -16.60
N ALA A 5 32.13 11.51 -16.76
CA ALA A 5 31.18 11.94 -15.76
C ALA A 5 30.14 10.82 -15.73
N ASP A 6 30.11 10.09 -14.62
CA ASP A 6 29.12 9.09 -14.30
C ASP A 6 27.76 9.80 -14.33
N ASP A 7 26.99 9.61 -15.41
CA ASP A 7 25.65 10.14 -15.54
C ASP A 7 24.77 9.33 -14.59
N MET A 8 24.80 9.74 -13.29
CA MET A 8 24.06 9.06 -12.23
C MET A 8 22.61 8.96 -12.68
N THR A 9 22.16 7.77 -12.98
CA THR A 9 20.76 7.52 -13.37
C THR A 9 19.85 7.93 -12.21
N LYS A 10 18.96 8.89 -12.47
CA LYS A 10 17.98 9.37 -11.48
C LYS A 10 16.67 8.64 -11.67
N LEU A 11 16.22 7.96 -10.64
CA LEU A 11 14.96 7.23 -10.62
C LEU A 11 13.99 7.83 -9.59
N THR A 12 12.71 7.75 -9.91
CA THR A 12 11.63 8.18 -9.02
C THR A 12 10.92 6.97 -8.42
N PHE A 13 10.87 6.87 -7.11
CA PHE A 13 10.13 5.85 -6.37
C PHE A 13 8.79 6.39 -5.88
N GLY A 14 7.70 5.99 -6.53
CA GLY A 14 6.34 6.36 -6.18
C GLY A 14 5.78 5.51 -5.04
N VAL A 15 5.31 6.12 -3.97
CA VAL A 15 4.66 5.42 -2.85
C VAL A 15 3.17 5.72 -2.82
N VAL A 16 2.33 4.69 -2.82
CA VAL A 16 0.87 4.84 -2.71
C VAL A 16 0.49 5.59 -1.44
N PRO A 17 -0.35 6.65 -1.52
CA PRO A 17 -0.62 7.56 -0.41
C PRO A 17 -1.60 6.97 0.62
N GLN A 18 -1.15 6.02 1.42
CA GLN A 18 -1.93 5.44 2.52
C GLN A 18 -1.97 6.36 3.75
N GLN A 19 -0.94 7.18 3.92
CA GLN A 19 -0.76 8.15 5.00
C GLN A 19 -0.40 9.52 4.40
N SER A 20 -0.20 10.54 5.25
CA SER A 20 0.26 11.85 4.78
C SER A 20 1.62 11.76 4.09
N ALA A 21 1.86 12.66 3.13
CA ALA A 21 3.12 12.69 2.37
C ALA A 21 4.36 12.81 3.27
N SER A 22 4.27 13.61 4.35
CA SER A 22 5.37 13.77 5.33
C SER A 22 5.65 12.48 6.09
N LYS A 23 4.61 11.77 6.57
CA LYS A 23 4.78 10.47 7.24
C LYS A 23 5.42 9.43 6.31
N LEU A 24 5.00 9.39 5.04
CA LEU A 24 5.59 8.48 4.05
C LEU A 24 7.04 8.86 3.72
N ALA A 25 7.32 10.14 3.50
CA ALA A 25 8.67 10.62 3.21
C ALA A 25 9.64 10.29 4.35
N ASN A 26 9.26 10.54 5.61
CA ASN A 26 10.10 10.24 6.78
C ASN A 26 10.46 8.75 6.90
N LYS A 27 9.60 7.86 6.40
CA LYS A 27 9.84 6.41 6.45
C LYS A 27 10.61 5.88 5.24
N TRP A 28 10.27 6.36 4.05
CA TRP A 28 10.82 5.82 2.80
C TRP A 28 12.12 6.48 2.37
N SER A 29 12.29 7.80 2.61
CA SER A 29 13.50 8.50 2.15
C SER A 29 14.81 7.94 2.73
N PRO A 30 14.89 7.55 4.02
CA PRO A 30 16.11 6.92 4.54
C PRO A 30 16.42 5.58 3.85
N ILE A 31 15.41 4.76 3.57
CA ILE A 31 15.56 3.50 2.84
C ILE A 31 16.07 3.76 1.43
N LEU A 32 15.45 4.70 0.71
CA LEU A 32 15.85 5.02 -0.66
C LEU A 32 17.24 5.62 -0.74
N LYS A 33 17.65 6.39 0.27
CA LYS A 33 19.03 6.88 0.40
C LYS A 33 20.00 5.72 0.53
N HIS A 34 19.74 4.78 1.44
CA HIS A 34 20.57 3.58 1.64
C HIS A 34 20.68 2.76 0.34
N ILE A 35 19.56 2.50 -0.35
CA ILE A 35 19.54 1.82 -1.65
C ILE A 35 20.38 2.59 -2.69
N SER A 36 20.27 3.92 -2.71
CA SER A 36 21.02 4.77 -3.66
C SER A 36 22.53 4.69 -3.41
N GLU A 37 22.95 4.71 -2.16
CA GLU A 37 24.37 4.58 -1.75
C GLU A 37 24.94 3.22 -2.13
N GLU A 38 24.17 2.14 -1.94
CA GLU A 38 24.59 0.79 -2.29
C GLU A 38 24.65 0.55 -3.80
N THR A 39 23.72 1.11 -4.55
CA THR A 39 23.59 0.85 -6.01
C THR A 39 24.32 1.86 -6.88
N GLY A 40 24.67 3.05 -6.37
CA GLY A 40 25.11 4.18 -7.20
C GLY A 40 24.01 4.79 -8.07
N ILE A 41 22.74 4.40 -7.90
CA ILE A 41 21.59 4.91 -8.62
C ILE A 41 20.85 5.89 -7.70
N GLU A 42 20.73 7.16 -8.08
CA GLU A 42 19.97 8.13 -7.29
C GLU A 42 18.47 7.81 -7.33
N ILE A 43 17.87 7.42 -6.20
CA ILE A 43 16.45 7.09 -6.12
C ILE A 43 15.74 8.11 -5.20
N SER A 44 14.83 8.90 -5.77
CA SER A 44 14.09 9.92 -5.05
C SER A 44 12.68 9.48 -4.69
N PHE A 45 12.24 9.83 -3.46
CA PHE A 45 10.88 9.60 -3.00
C PHE A 45 9.88 10.48 -3.75
N ALA A 46 8.74 9.89 -4.12
CA ALA A 46 7.58 10.61 -4.60
C ALA A 46 6.28 9.96 -4.11
N THR A 47 5.22 10.74 -4.04
CA THR A 47 3.86 10.26 -3.77
C THR A 47 2.85 11.12 -4.52
N ALA A 48 1.57 10.98 -4.22
CA ALA A 48 0.49 11.78 -4.79
C ALA A 48 -0.46 12.27 -3.69
N PRO A 49 -1.23 13.35 -3.94
CA PRO A 49 -2.23 13.85 -2.98
C PRO A 49 -3.37 12.87 -2.68
N SER A 50 -3.63 11.91 -3.57
CA SER A 50 -4.68 10.90 -3.41
C SER A 50 -4.35 9.62 -4.17
N ILE A 51 -5.01 8.51 -3.81
CA ILE A 51 -4.84 7.22 -4.48
C ILE A 51 -5.19 7.31 -5.98
N PRO A 52 -6.31 7.92 -6.43
CA PRO A 52 -6.59 8.06 -7.86
C PRO A 52 -5.53 8.86 -8.64
N LEU A 53 -4.94 9.89 -8.03
CA LEU A 53 -3.84 10.63 -8.67
C LEU A 53 -2.54 9.82 -8.71
N PHE A 54 -2.30 8.97 -7.72
CA PHE A 54 -1.19 8.01 -7.75
C PHE A 54 -1.38 7.01 -8.90
N GLU A 55 -2.57 6.41 -9.02
CA GLU A 55 -2.94 5.49 -10.08
C GLU A 55 -2.71 6.10 -11.47
N LYS A 56 -3.20 7.34 -11.68
CA LYS A 56 -2.97 8.08 -12.92
C LYS A 56 -1.48 8.22 -13.24
N LYS A 57 -0.67 8.61 -12.25
CA LYS A 57 0.79 8.75 -12.43
C LYS A 57 1.49 7.42 -12.73
N VAL A 58 1.02 6.30 -12.14
CA VAL A 58 1.53 4.96 -12.46
C VAL A 58 1.21 4.61 -13.92
N ILE A 59 -0.04 4.80 -14.37
CA ILE A 59 -0.47 4.57 -15.75
C ILE A 59 0.35 5.40 -16.75
N GLU A 60 0.60 6.66 -16.41
CA GLU A 60 1.40 7.58 -17.23
C GLU A 60 2.92 7.27 -17.17
N GLY A 61 3.35 6.26 -16.42
CA GLY A 61 4.75 5.89 -16.25
C GLY A 61 5.60 6.98 -15.56
N LYS A 62 5.00 7.81 -14.70
CA LYS A 62 5.72 8.89 -14.00
C LYS A 62 6.63 8.40 -12.88
N TYR A 63 6.51 7.13 -12.49
CA TYR A 63 7.35 6.50 -11.49
C TYR A 63 8.20 5.40 -12.15
N ASP A 64 9.48 5.41 -11.89
CA ASP A 64 10.43 4.37 -12.33
C ASP A 64 10.29 3.10 -11.50
N LEU A 65 10.08 3.30 -10.22
CA LEU A 65 9.79 2.28 -9.23
C LEU A 65 8.51 2.69 -8.50
N ALA A 66 7.72 1.73 -8.03
CA ALA A 66 6.52 2.03 -7.27
C ALA A 66 6.26 1.00 -6.17
N TYR A 67 5.92 1.51 -4.97
CA TYR A 67 5.31 0.72 -3.91
C TYR A 67 3.81 0.86 -4.03
N MET A 68 3.14 -0.21 -4.43
CA MET A 68 1.73 -0.20 -4.78
C MET A 68 0.95 -1.34 -4.13
N ASN A 69 -0.35 -1.14 -3.93
CA ASN A 69 -1.20 -2.16 -3.32
C ASN A 69 -1.34 -3.39 -4.23
N PRO A 70 -1.77 -4.55 -3.69
CA PRO A 70 -1.87 -5.79 -4.45
C PRO A 70 -2.73 -5.70 -5.72
N LEU A 71 -3.87 -5.02 -5.66
CA LEU A 71 -4.74 -4.84 -6.82
C LEU A 71 -4.09 -3.92 -7.88
N HIS A 72 -3.47 -2.83 -7.45
CA HIS A 72 -2.69 -1.97 -8.36
C HIS A 72 -1.65 -2.79 -9.11
N TYR A 73 -0.91 -3.65 -8.40
CA TYR A 73 0.09 -4.48 -9.06
C TYR A 73 -0.55 -5.41 -10.10
N THR A 74 -1.62 -6.11 -9.78
CA THR A 74 -2.27 -7.02 -10.75
C THR A 74 -2.81 -6.30 -11.99
N LEU A 75 -3.21 -5.05 -11.86
CA LEU A 75 -3.65 -4.21 -12.99
C LEU A 75 -2.45 -3.63 -13.76
N PHE A 76 -1.49 -3.04 -13.04
CA PHE A 76 -0.38 -2.32 -13.66
C PHE A 76 0.77 -3.21 -14.12
N SER A 77 0.79 -4.48 -13.73
CA SER A 77 1.65 -5.49 -14.35
C SER A 77 1.20 -5.83 -15.77
N GLN A 78 -0.09 -5.66 -16.09
CA GLN A 78 -0.62 -5.84 -17.44
C GLN A 78 -0.38 -4.60 -18.31
N SER A 79 -0.66 -3.41 -17.79
CA SER A 79 -0.44 -2.13 -18.43
C SER A 79 -0.22 -1.03 -17.40
N PRO A 80 0.91 -0.32 -17.44
CA PRO A 80 1.97 -0.27 -18.46
C PRO A 80 3.03 -1.40 -18.40
N GLY A 81 2.89 -2.41 -17.54
CA GLY A 81 3.77 -3.57 -17.51
C GLY A 81 4.82 -3.54 -16.37
N TYR A 82 4.47 -2.99 -15.21
CA TYR A 82 5.36 -3.04 -14.04
C TYR A 82 5.73 -4.47 -13.64
N VAL A 83 6.99 -4.66 -13.30
CA VAL A 83 7.56 -5.96 -12.90
C VAL A 83 7.85 -5.93 -11.41
N ALA A 84 7.24 -6.83 -10.64
CA ALA A 84 7.54 -6.96 -9.21
C ALA A 84 9.00 -7.37 -8.99
N ILE A 85 9.66 -6.72 -8.05
CA ILE A 85 11.04 -7.01 -7.66
C ILE A 85 11.15 -7.43 -6.19
N ALA A 86 10.30 -6.85 -5.31
CA ALA A 86 10.33 -7.18 -3.88
C ALA A 86 8.95 -7.01 -3.24
N LYS A 87 8.80 -7.60 -2.06
CA LYS A 87 7.63 -7.47 -1.19
C LYS A 87 8.04 -7.59 0.28
N GLN A 88 7.17 -7.19 1.20
CA GLN A 88 7.37 -7.43 2.63
C GLN A 88 7.42 -8.94 2.91
N ALA A 89 8.43 -9.39 3.69
CA ALA A 89 8.58 -10.77 4.13
C ALA A 89 7.55 -11.16 5.21
N ASP A 90 7.20 -12.43 5.26
CA ASP A 90 6.43 -13.09 6.34
C ASP A 90 5.12 -12.40 6.76
N LYS A 91 4.58 -11.53 5.91
CA LYS A 91 3.34 -10.80 6.21
C LYS A 91 2.34 -10.95 5.08
N LYS A 92 1.07 -10.96 5.48
CA LYS A 92 -0.07 -10.86 4.57
C LYS A 92 -0.80 -9.55 4.86
N ILE A 93 -1.28 -8.89 3.81
CA ILE A 93 -2.17 -7.73 3.99
C ILE A 93 -3.57 -8.21 4.37
N ARG A 94 -4.18 -7.54 5.36
CA ARG A 94 -5.55 -7.81 5.81
C ARG A 94 -6.36 -6.54 5.78
N GLY A 95 -7.53 -6.61 5.16
CA GLY A 95 -8.56 -5.59 5.25
C GLY A 95 -9.32 -5.71 6.57
N ILE A 96 -9.78 -4.58 7.06
CA ILE A 96 -10.64 -4.51 8.25
C ILE A 96 -11.82 -3.59 7.99
N ILE A 97 -12.91 -3.81 8.73
CA ILE A 97 -13.95 -2.83 8.93
C ILE A 97 -13.85 -2.37 10.38
N VAL A 98 -13.73 -1.07 10.57
CA VAL A 98 -13.71 -0.44 11.90
C VAL A 98 -15.04 0.26 12.18
N ALA A 99 -15.44 0.29 13.45
CA ALA A 99 -16.58 1.04 13.95
C ALA A 99 -16.18 1.76 15.25
N GLN A 100 -16.99 2.72 15.70
CA GLN A 100 -16.78 3.28 17.04
C GLN A 100 -16.87 2.19 18.12
N LYS A 101 -16.02 2.30 19.15
CA LYS A 101 -15.92 1.30 20.21
C LYS A 101 -17.26 1.05 20.90
N ASP A 102 -18.00 2.13 21.18
CA ASP A 102 -19.26 2.10 21.92
C ASP A 102 -20.49 1.98 21.00
N ALA A 103 -20.29 1.89 19.68
CA ALA A 103 -21.39 1.68 18.75
C ALA A 103 -22.04 0.31 18.97
N LYS A 104 -23.37 0.28 18.87
CA LYS A 104 -24.18 -0.96 18.96
C LYS A 104 -24.09 -1.76 17.64
N LEU A 105 -22.89 -1.87 17.09
CA LEU A 105 -22.59 -2.68 15.89
C LEU A 105 -21.83 -3.92 16.38
N SER A 106 -22.39 -5.10 16.13
CA SER A 106 -21.86 -6.39 16.60
C SER A 106 -21.54 -7.35 15.45
N SER A 107 -22.15 -7.13 14.28
CA SER A 107 -22.01 -7.96 13.09
C SER A 107 -21.96 -7.09 11.81
N LEU A 108 -21.67 -7.72 10.67
CA LEU A 108 -21.75 -7.05 9.37
C LEU A 108 -23.19 -6.72 8.98
N ASP A 109 -24.19 -7.50 9.44
CA ASP A 109 -25.60 -7.24 9.14
C ASP A 109 -26.06 -5.87 9.66
N ASP A 110 -25.49 -5.42 10.78
CA ASP A 110 -25.79 -4.11 11.37
C ASP A 110 -25.39 -2.93 10.44
N LEU A 111 -24.56 -3.20 9.41
CA LEU A 111 -24.13 -2.21 8.42
C LEU A 111 -25.13 -2.04 7.26
N ASN A 112 -26.18 -2.87 7.19
CA ASN A 112 -27.09 -2.83 6.05
C ASN A 112 -27.78 -1.45 5.93
N ASN A 113 -27.76 -0.90 4.71
CA ASN A 113 -28.27 0.43 4.36
C ASN A 113 -27.55 1.61 5.04
N THR A 114 -26.37 1.41 5.63
CA THR A 114 -25.57 2.48 6.25
C THR A 114 -24.62 3.14 5.27
N SER A 115 -24.14 4.34 5.65
CA SER A 115 -23.02 5.01 4.97
C SER A 115 -21.71 4.50 5.57
N MET A 116 -20.72 4.21 4.73
CA MET A 116 -19.40 3.77 5.17
C MET A 116 -18.29 4.61 4.55
N ALA A 117 -17.27 4.94 5.34
CA ALA A 117 -16.10 5.65 4.88
C ALA A 117 -15.05 4.70 4.28
N PHE A 118 -14.48 5.08 3.13
CA PHE A 118 -13.40 4.37 2.46
C PHE A 118 -12.33 5.35 1.96
N PRO A 119 -11.05 4.93 1.81
CA PRO A 119 -10.02 5.86 1.33
C PRO A 119 -10.15 6.19 -0.15
N ALA A 120 -10.40 5.21 -1.01
CA ALA A 120 -10.56 5.35 -2.45
C ALA A 120 -11.15 4.06 -3.06
N PRO A 121 -11.73 4.10 -4.28
CA PRO A 121 -12.37 2.94 -4.91
C PRO A 121 -11.46 1.71 -5.05
N LEU A 122 -10.21 1.90 -5.51
CA LEU A 122 -9.24 0.81 -5.73
C LEU A 122 -8.29 0.57 -4.53
N ALA A 123 -8.64 1.06 -3.33
CA ALA A 123 -7.92 0.70 -2.12
C ALA A 123 -8.20 -0.76 -1.75
N PHE A 124 -7.34 -1.68 -2.23
CA PHE A 124 -7.55 -3.12 -2.21
C PHE A 124 -8.11 -3.65 -0.89
N ALA A 125 -7.30 -3.60 0.17
CA ALA A 125 -7.68 -4.19 1.45
C ALA A 125 -8.72 -3.35 2.22
N ALA A 126 -8.75 -2.02 1.99
CA ALA A 126 -9.63 -1.13 2.73
C ALA A 126 -11.00 -0.89 2.07
N THR A 127 -11.12 -1.12 0.77
CA THR A 127 -12.38 -0.90 0.03
C THR A 127 -12.82 -2.15 -0.70
N VAL A 128 -11.96 -2.70 -1.56
CA VAL A 128 -12.35 -3.80 -2.45
C VAL A 128 -12.73 -5.05 -1.66
N LEU A 129 -11.89 -5.47 -0.71
CA LEU A 129 -12.17 -6.65 0.10
C LEU A 129 -13.40 -6.50 1.01
N PRO A 130 -13.55 -5.41 1.80
CA PRO A 130 -14.75 -5.21 2.60
C PRO A 130 -16.03 -5.13 1.78
N THR A 131 -16.02 -4.41 0.66
CA THR A 131 -17.22 -4.28 -0.18
C THR A 131 -17.58 -5.59 -0.87
N ALA A 132 -16.60 -6.41 -1.26
CA ALA A 132 -16.84 -7.75 -1.80
C ALA A 132 -17.47 -8.67 -0.75
N GLU A 133 -16.99 -8.64 0.49
CA GLU A 133 -17.57 -9.41 1.60
C GLU A 133 -19.01 -9.00 1.88
N LEU A 134 -19.25 -7.70 2.08
CA LEU A 134 -20.61 -7.18 2.32
C LEU A 134 -21.57 -7.57 1.19
N LYS A 135 -21.12 -7.45 -0.06
CA LYS A 135 -21.91 -7.84 -1.22
C LYS A 135 -22.21 -9.36 -1.25
N SER A 136 -21.26 -10.21 -0.84
CA SER A 136 -21.47 -11.66 -0.80
C SER A 136 -22.51 -12.09 0.23
N GLN A 137 -22.81 -11.25 1.21
CA GLN A 137 -23.83 -11.42 2.25
C GLN A 137 -25.10 -10.59 1.99
N ASP A 138 -25.28 -10.05 0.77
CA ASP A 138 -26.40 -9.17 0.39
C ASP A 138 -26.55 -7.90 1.25
N ILE A 139 -25.48 -7.48 1.95
CA ILE A 139 -25.45 -6.26 2.76
C ILE A 139 -25.19 -5.07 1.85
N LYS A 140 -26.14 -4.14 1.79
CA LYS A 140 -26.06 -2.92 0.97
C LYS A 140 -25.50 -1.77 1.80
N ILE A 141 -24.53 -1.04 1.25
CA ILE A 141 -23.95 0.15 1.86
C ILE A 141 -23.89 1.32 0.90
N LYS A 142 -23.75 2.54 1.44
CA LYS A 142 -23.47 3.76 0.67
C LYS A 142 -22.00 4.13 0.88
N PRO A 143 -21.08 3.86 -0.08
CA PRO A 143 -19.66 4.16 0.08
C PRO A 143 -19.39 5.66 -0.05
N HIS A 144 -18.58 6.21 0.87
CA HIS A 144 -18.08 7.58 0.84
C HIS A 144 -16.55 7.56 0.85
N PHE A 145 -15.93 8.26 -0.11
CA PHE A 145 -14.47 8.27 -0.26
C PHE A 145 -13.87 9.51 0.39
N VAL A 146 -13.05 9.30 1.43
CA VAL A 146 -12.46 10.35 2.29
C VAL A 146 -10.94 10.52 2.10
N LYS A 147 -10.40 10.06 0.98
CA LYS A 147 -9.05 10.28 0.42
C LYS A 147 -7.91 9.48 1.07
N SER A 148 -7.92 9.18 2.37
CA SER A 148 -6.83 8.45 3.02
C SER A 148 -7.33 7.51 4.12
N HIS A 149 -6.50 6.54 4.52
CA HIS A 149 -6.80 5.64 5.64
C HIS A 149 -6.95 6.41 6.95
N ASP A 150 -6.05 7.37 7.21
CA ASP A 150 -6.13 8.22 8.42
C ASP A 150 -7.46 8.99 8.49
N SER A 151 -7.94 9.50 7.33
CA SER A 151 -9.24 10.19 7.26
C SER A 151 -10.41 9.26 7.53
N VAL A 152 -10.34 7.98 7.10
CA VAL A 152 -11.38 6.98 7.43
C VAL A 152 -11.45 6.80 8.93
N TYR A 153 -10.34 6.49 9.58
CA TYR A 153 -10.31 6.22 11.01
C TYR A 153 -10.80 7.41 11.84
N ARG A 154 -10.33 8.62 11.51
CA ARG A 154 -10.78 9.84 12.19
C ARG A 154 -12.27 10.10 12.00
N SER A 155 -12.79 9.98 10.79
CA SER A 155 -14.22 10.23 10.54
C SER A 155 -15.13 9.22 11.23
N VAL A 156 -14.71 7.96 11.37
CA VAL A 156 -15.44 6.96 12.15
C VAL A 156 -15.33 7.27 13.66
N ALA A 157 -14.14 7.60 14.18
CA ALA A 157 -13.95 7.97 15.57
C ALA A 157 -14.80 9.19 15.96
N MET A 158 -14.92 10.18 15.06
CA MET A 158 -15.77 11.36 15.25
C MET A 158 -17.28 11.09 15.06
N GLY A 159 -17.69 9.88 14.71
CA GLY A 159 -19.09 9.53 14.49
C GLY A 159 -19.70 10.06 13.19
N LEU A 160 -18.88 10.56 12.25
CA LEU A 160 -19.37 11.03 10.95
C LEU A 160 -19.86 9.88 10.06
N TYR A 161 -19.32 8.69 10.26
CA TYR A 161 -19.75 7.45 9.64
C TYR A 161 -19.81 6.35 10.69
N PRO A 162 -20.83 5.47 10.66
CA PRO A 162 -20.95 4.37 11.61
C PRO A 162 -19.82 3.35 11.49
N ALA A 163 -19.25 3.18 10.29
CA ALA A 163 -18.14 2.27 10.03
C ALA A 163 -17.27 2.75 8.86
N GLY A 164 -16.10 2.15 8.74
CA GLY A 164 -15.18 2.43 7.64
C GLY A 164 -14.23 1.28 7.32
N GLY A 165 -13.77 1.22 6.09
CA GLY A 165 -12.81 0.23 5.64
C GLY A 165 -11.36 0.66 5.84
N GLY A 166 -10.52 -0.24 6.31
CA GLY A 166 -9.12 0.02 6.62
C GLY A 166 -8.19 -1.16 6.34
N ILE A 167 -6.93 -0.97 6.66
CA ILE A 167 -5.89 -2.01 6.64
C ILE A 167 -5.40 -2.22 8.07
N GLU A 168 -5.29 -3.46 8.54
CA GLU A 168 -4.84 -3.79 9.89
C GLU A 168 -3.55 -3.03 10.26
N ARG A 169 -2.52 -3.08 9.41
CA ARG A 169 -1.25 -2.38 9.63
C ARG A 169 -1.41 -0.86 9.78
N THR A 170 -2.23 -0.21 8.95
CA THR A 170 -2.44 1.24 9.05
C THR A 170 -3.23 1.62 10.30
N PHE A 171 -4.15 0.75 10.73
CA PHE A 171 -4.87 0.89 11.99
C PHE A 171 -3.94 0.76 13.20
N ASP A 172 -2.95 -0.11 13.13
CA ASP A 172 -1.95 -0.24 14.21
C ASP A 172 -1.03 0.98 14.34
N LEU A 173 -0.92 1.79 13.28
CA LEU A 173 -0.05 2.98 13.20
C LEU A 173 -0.77 4.31 13.44
N ILE A 174 -2.09 4.31 13.64
CA ILE A 174 -2.82 5.56 13.91
C ILE A 174 -2.54 6.07 15.33
N GLU A 175 -2.82 7.35 15.54
CA GLU A 175 -2.67 8.00 16.85
C GLU A 175 -3.45 7.24 17.93
N PRO A 176 -2.84 6.98 19.10
CA PRO A 176 -3.47 6.19 20.19
C PRO A 176 -4.84 6.70 20.61
N GLU A 177 -5.03 8.03 20.61
CA GLU A 177 -6.32 8.66 20.93
C GLU A 177 -7.41 8.23 19.95
N THR A 178 -7.16 8.29 18.65
CA THR A 178 -8.11 7.83 17.62
C THR A 178 -8.34 6.33 17.72
N LYS A 179 -7.26 5.55 17.93
CA LYS A 179 -7.34 4.08 18.05
C LYS A 179 -8.21 3.64 19.22
N SER A 180 -8.09 4.32 20.36
CA SER A 180 -8.84 3.97 21.57
C SER A 180 -10.37 4.12 21.44
N GLN A 181 -10.82 4.93 20.48
CA GLN A 181 -12.24 5.18 20.18
C GLN A 181 -12.83 4.18 19.18
N LEU A 182 -12.01 3.29 18.60
CA LEU A 182 -12.41 2.37 17.54
C LEU A 182 -12.29 0.91 17.98
N LYS A 183 -13.11 0.07 17.37
CA LYS A 183 -12.99 -1.39 17.38
C LYS A 183 -12.94 -1.94 15.98
N ILE A 184 -12.28 -3.10 15.79
CA ILE A 184 -12.37 -3.88 14.56
C ILE A 184 -13.65 -4.72 14.63
N LEU A 185 -14.56 -4.46 13.70
CA LEU A 185 -15.82 -5.22 13.58
C LEU A 185 -15.61 -6.49 12.73
N TRP A 186 -14.73 -6.43 11.72
CA TRP A 186 -14.48 -7.53 10.81
C TRP A 186 -13.06 -7.45 10.21
N LYS A 187 -12.54 -8.62 9.82
CA LYS A 187 -11.19 -8.76 9.27
C LYS A 187 -11.12 -9.86 8.20
N THR A 188 -10.42 -9.59 7.10
CA THR A 188 -10.24 -10.56 6.02
C THR A 188 -9.24 -11.66 6.36
N LYS A 189 -9.23 -12.72 5.56
CA LYS A 189 -8.03 -13.56 5.41
C LYS A 189 -6.86 -12.73 4.89
N GLY A 190 -5.63 -13.25 5.01
CA GLY A 190 -4.43 -12.57 4.52
C GLY A 190 -4.23 -12.77 3.02
N TYR A 191 -3.83 -11.69 2.34
CA TYR A 191 -3.44 -11.68 0.92
C TYR A 191 -1.97 -11.27 0.78
N THR A 192 -1.37 -11.57 -0.38
CA THR A 192 -0.02 -11.11 -0.71
C THR A 192 0.09 -9.60 -0.57
N PRO A 193 1.13 -9.07 0.11
CA PRO A 193 1.21 -7.65 0.45
C PRO A 193 1.53 -6.77 -0.76
N HIS A 194 1.80 -5.48 -0.50
CA HIS A 194 2.18 -4.51 -1.52
C HIS A 194 3.42 -4.95 -2.29
N ALA A 195 3.40 -4.68 -3.60
CA ALA A 195 4.55 -4.86 -4.47
C ALA A 195 5.49 -3.65 -4.41
N ILE A 196 6.79 -3.89 -4.37
CA ILE A 196 7.81 -2.99 -4.90
C ILE A 196 8.03 -3.44 -6.35
N ALA A 197 7.68 -2.59 -7.31
CA ALA A 197 7.70 -2.95 -8.72
C ALA A 197 8.43 -1.88 -9.55
N ALA A 198 9.09 -2.33 -10.62
CA ALA A 198 9.84 -1.48 -11.54
C ALA A 198 9.08 -1.31 -12.86
N HIS A 199 9.06 -0.09 -13.39
CA HIS A 199 8.53 0.20 -14.73
C HIS A 199 9.33 -0.57 -15.78
N PRO A 200 8.72 -1.06 -16.89
CA PRO A 200 9.40 -1.87 -17.90
C PRO A 200 10.59 -1.18 -18.59
N ARG A 201 10.66 0.18 -18.55
CA ARG A 201 11.83 0.92 -19.07
C ARG A 201 13.12 0.70 -18.26
N ILE A 202 13.02 0.25 -17.01
CA ILE A 202 14.19 -0.07 -16.19
C ILE A 202 14.79 -1.38 -16.67
N SER A 203 16.07 -1.36 -17.02
CA SER A 203 16.77 -2.55 -17.53
C SER A 203 16.75 -3.72 -16.55
N ALA A 204 16.84 -4.94 -17.07
CA ALA A 204 16.90 -6.13 -16.21
C ALA A 204 18.10 -6.11 -15.25
N SER A 205 19.22 -5.51 -15.66
CA SER A 205 20.40 -5.36 -14.80
C SER A 205 20.12 -4.41 -13.64
N GLN A 206 19.57 -3.21 -13.91
CA GLN A 206 19.20 -2.25 -12.87
C GLN A 206 18.15 -2.82 -11.91
N ARG A 207 17.13 -3.54 -12.45
CA ARG A 207 16.13 -4.20 -11.61
C ARG A 207 16.76 -5.19 -10.63
N ARG A 208 17.69 -6.03 -11.08
CA ARG A 208 18.41 -6.98 -10.21
C ARG A 208 19.26 -6.27 -9.17
N GLN A 209 19.97 -5.21 -9.56
CA GLN A 209 20.80 -4.43 -8.66
C GLN A 209 19.96 -3.79 -7.53
N ILE A 210 18.85 -3.13 -7.90
CA ILE A 210 17.92 -2.53 -6.93
C ILE A 210 17.25 -3.59 -6.05
N GLN A 211 16.83 -4.72 -6.64
CA GLN A 211 16.28 -5.86 -5.89
C GLN A 211 17.29 -6.36 -4.84
N SER A 212 18.55 -6.58 -5.23
CA SER A 212 19.58 -7.02 -4.30
C SER A 212 19.77 -6.05 -3.14
N ALA A 213 19.78 -4.74 -3.41
CA ALA A 213 19.92 -3.73 -2.37
C ALA A 213 18.72 -3.74 -1.40
N PHE A 214 17.48 -3.92 -1.90
CA PHE A 214 16.33 -4.11 -1.01
C PHE A 214 16.46 -5.37 -0.14
N LEU A 215 16.94 -6.49 -0.69
CA LEU A 215 17.13 -7.74 0.07
C LEU A 215 18.25 -7.62 1.10
N ASN A 216 19.29 -6.86 0.80
CA ASN A 216 20.43 -6.63 1.69
C ASN A 216 20.07 -5.86 2.97
N LEU A 217 18.95 -5.10 2.97
CA LEU A 217 18.42 -4.49 4.19
C LEU A 217 18.17 -5.52 5.32
N ASN A 218 17.91 -6.78 4.97
CA ASN A 218 17.73 -7.85 5.96
C ASN A 218 19.02 -8.19 6.71
N ASN A 219 20.19 -7.92 6.12
CA ASN A 219 21.49 -8.46 6.54
C ASN A 219 22.25 -7.53 7.49
N SER A 220 21.86 -6.25 7.62
CA SER A 220 22.51 -5.27 8.49
C SER A 220 21.58 -4.81 9.62
N GLU A 221 22.15 -4.34 10.73
CA GLU A 221 21.39 -3.75 11.83
C GLU A 221 20.67 -2.48 11.36
N GLU A 222 21.39 -1.58 10.68
CA GLU A 222 20.81 -0.37 10.06
C GLU A 222 19.66 -0.69 9.12
N GLY A 223 19.82 -1.67 8.22
CA GLY A 223 18.76 -2.08 7.30
C GLY A 223 17.51 -2.57 8.03
N ARG A 224 17.67 -3.37 9.09
CA ARG A 224 16.54 -3.84 9.90
C ARG A 224 15.85 -2.69 10.65
N GLU A 225 16.57 -1.69 11.14
CA GLU A 225 15.98 -0.48 11.76
C GLU A 225 15.18 0.33 10.75
N LEU A 226 15.71 0.51 9.53
CA LEU A 226 14.99 1.17 8.43
C LEU A 226 13.69 0.44 8.10
N LEU A 227 13.72 -0.89 8.04
CA LEU A 227 12.52 -1.72 7.79
C LEU A 227 11.53 -1.65 8.96
N ALA A 228 12.01 -1.59 10.20
CA ALA A 228 11.16 -1.49 11.39
C ALA A 228 10.32 -0.19 11.40
N ALA A 229 10.83 0.92 10.85
CA ALA A 229 10.08 2.16 10.68
C ALA A 229 8.85 2.00 9.77
N LEU A 230 8.89 1.03 8.83
CA LEU A 230 7.75 0.62 8.00
C LEU A 230 6.91 -0.50 8.66
N GLN A 231 7.31 -1.01 9.82
CA GLN A 231 6.81 -2.26 10.44
C GLN A 231 6.99 -3.49 9.52
N PHE A 232 8.08 -3.52 8.78
CA PHE A 232 8.48 -4.67 8.00
C PHE A 232 9.41 -5.55 8.82
N SER A 233 9.13 -6.85 8.89
CA SER A 233 10.01 -7.85 9.48
C SER A 233 11.20 -8.20 8.57
N GLY A 234 11.09 -7.88 7.30
CA GLY A 234 12.07 -8.12 6.26
C GLY A 234 11.50 -7.83 4.87
N ILE A 235 12.33 -8.04 3.87
CA ILE A 235 12.01 -7.96 2.45
C ILE A 235 12.32 -9.30 1.79
N ASP A 236 11.38 -9.81 1.00
CA ASP A 236 11.55 -10.96 0.11
C ASP A 236 11.65 -10.52 -1.35
N SER A 237 12.34 -11.31 -2.15
CA SER A 237 12.22 -11.22 -3.60
C SER A 237 10.78 -11.50 -4.01
N ALA A 238 10.37 -10.93 -5.13
CA ALA A 238 9.01 -11.11 -5.62
C ALA A 238 9.00 -11.43 -7.11
N ASN A 239 7.99 -12.19 -7.53
CA ASN A 239 7.67 -12.47 -8.91
C ASN A 239 6.16 -12.28 -9.16
N ASP A 240 5.75 -12.24 -10.43
CA ASP A 240 4.37 -11.93 -10.80
C ASP A 240 3.35 -12.91 -10.22
N ALA A 241 3.69 -14.20 -10.12
CA ALA A 241 2.80 -15.25 -9.63
C ALA A 241 2.45 -15.11 -8.13
N ASP A 242 3.24 -14.38 -7.36
CA ASP A 242 2.98 -14.16 -5.93
C ASP A 242 1.60 -13.53 -5.67
N TRP A 243 1.07 -12.75 -6.63
CA TRP A 243 -0.25 -12.10 -6.54
C TRP A 243 -1.39 -12.89 -7.19
N ASN A 244 -1.22 -14.20 -7.45
CA ASN A 244 -2.31 -15.02 -7.98
C ASN A 244 -3.48 -15.18 -6.99
N ASP A 245 -3.23 -15.06 -5.69
CA ASP A 245 -4.28 -15.01 -4.66
C ASP A 245 -5.19 -13.77 -4.81
N VAL A 246 -4.65 -12.66 -5.30
CA VAL A 246 -5.38 -11.41 -5.59
C VAL A 246 -6.13 -11.53 -6.92
N ARG A 247 -5.50 -12.09 -7.96
CA ARG A 247 -6.14 -12.32 -9.26
C ARG A 247 -7.32 -13.28 -9.16
N ALA A 248 -7.24 -14.27 -8.26
CA ALA A 248 -8.34 -15.22 -8.01
C ALA A 248 -9.63 -14.57 -7.47
N LEU A 249 -9.58 -13.31 -7.01
CA LEU A 249 -10.78 -12.55 -6.63
C LEU A 249 -11.63 -12.13 -7.83
N ASN A 250 -11.12 -12.26 -9.06
CA ASN A 250 -11.79 -11.89 -10.31
C ASN A 250 -12.40 -10.46 -10.25
N TYR A 251 -11.68 -9.52 -9.61
CA TYR A 251 -12.12 -8.14 -9.51
C TYR A 251 -12.11 -7.50 -10.92
N SER A 252 -13.29 -7.19 -11.44
CA SER A 252 -13.44 -6.34 -12.61
C SER A 252 -13.75 -4.91 -12.14
N ALA A 253 -12.84 -3.97 -12.41
CA ALA A 253 -13.18 -2.56 -12.31
C ALA A 253 -14.27 -2.27 -13.36
N LYS A 254 -15.51 -2.08 -12.91
CA LYS A 254 -16.61 -1.58 -13.74
C LYS A 254 -16.55 -0.07 -13.78
#